data_5dfbd7f75138c701883ab816920bd6c1
#
_entry.id   5dfbd7f75138c701883ab816920bd6c1
#
_cell.length_a   1.000
_cell.length_b   1.000
_cell.length_c   1.000
_cell.angle_alpha   90.00
_cell.angle_beta   90.00
_cell.angle_gamma   90.00
#
_symmetry.space_group_name_H-M   'P 1'
#
loop_
_entity.id
_entity.type
_entity.pdbx_description
1 polymer ?
#
loop_
_entity_poly.entity_id
_entity_poly.type
_entity_poly.pdbx_seq_one_letter_code
_entity_poly.pdbx_strand_id
1 'polypeptide(L)'
;TGVQTCALPILRELGFYLGKFIYLCDSFEDVEQDIKKKNYNPLVERFERPEFEAESRMMLEDMMARACRAFECLPLLEDAPIMRNILYSGIWLRFEGACERRKAKSKQ
;
A
#
# COMPACT_ATOMS: atom_id res chain seq x y z
N THR A 1 -23.62 22.15 -2.73
CA THR A 1 -23.67 21.82 -1.31
C THR A 1 -22.28 21.51 -0.78
N GLY A 2 -22.06 21.83 0.50
CA GLY A 2 -20.75 21.67 1.13
C GLY A 2 -20.28 20.22 1.20
N VAL A 3 -21.18 19.25 1.27
CA VAL A 3 -20.85 17.85 1.37
C VAL A 3 -20.16 17.35 0.08
N GLN A 4 -20.70 17.71 -1.07
CA GLN A 4 -20.11 17.31 -2.35
C GLN A 4 -18.75 17.99 -2.57
N THR A 5 -18.63 19.25 -2.15
CA THR A 5 -17.37 19.99 -2.28
C THR A 5 -16.27 19.36 -1.44
N CYS A 6 -16.62 18.82 -0.26
CA CYS A 6 -15.64 18.20 0.63
C CYS A 6 -15.28 16.78 0.19
N ALA A 7 -16.21 16.06 -0.45
CA ALA A 7 -16.00 14.67 -0.83
C ALA A 7 -14.96 14.51 -1.94
N LEU A 8 -14.93 15.43 -2.93
CA LEU A 8 -14.01 15.29 -4.05
C LEU A 8 -12.55 15.38 -3.64
N PRO A 9 -12.10 16.35 -2.84
CA PRO A 9 -10.72 16.37 -2.37
C PRO A 9 -10.36 15.14 -1.54
N ILE A 10 -11.29 14.65 -0.72
CA ILE A 10 -11.08 13.46 0.10
C ILE A 10 -10.91 12.23 -0.79
N LEU A 11 -11.73 12.09 -1.82
CA LEU A 11 -11.62 10.98 -2.76
C LEU A 11 -10.30 11.00 -3.52
N ARG A 12 -9.83 12.19 -3.89
CA ARG A 12 -8.51 12.33 -4.54
C ARG A 12 -7.39 11.91 -3.60
N GLU A 13 -7.46 12.33 -2.35
CA GLU A 13 -6.47 11.97 -1.35
C GLU A 13 -6.46 10.47 -1.10
N LEU A 14 -7.64 9.87 -0.94
CA LEU A 14 -7.78 8.43 -0.76
C LEU A 14 -7.16 7.69 -1.95
N GLY A 15 -7.52 8.08 -3.17
CA GLY A 15 -6.99 7.45 -4.37
C GLY A 15 -5.48 7.58 -4.49
N PHE A 16 -4.94 8.74 -4.14
CA PHE A 16 -3.51 9.00 -4.19
C PHE A 16 -2.74 8.06 -3.25
N TYR A 17 -3.14 7.98 -1.98
CA TYR A 17 -2.42 7.15 -1.02
C TYR A 17 -2.65 5.66 -1.26
N LEU A 18 -3.86 5.28 -1.67
CA LEU A 18 -4.15 3.90 -2.00
C LEU A 18 -3.35 3.45 -3.22
N GLY A 19 -3.28 4.32 -4.24
CA GLY A 19 -2.46 4.05 -5.42
C GLY A 19 -1.00 3.90 -5.08
N LYS A 20 -0.48 4.77 -4.21
CA LYS A 20 0.91 4.65 -3.75
C LYS A 20 1.14 3.36 -2.99
N PHE A 21 0.18 2.97 -2.15
CA PHE A 21 0.28 1.71 -1.42
C PHE A 21 0.40 0.53 -2.38
N ILE A 22 -0.48 0.47 -3.36
CA ILE A 22 -0.47 -0.62 -4.34
C ILE A 22 0.83 -0.62 -5.14
N TYR A 23 1.27 0.56 -5.58
CA TYR A 23 2.52 0.70 -6.32
C TYR A 23 3.71 0.20 -5.50
N LEU A 24 3.77 0.55 -4.22
CA LEU A 24 4.86 0.10 -3.35
C LEU A 24 4.79 -1.40 -3.08
N CYS A 25 3.58 -1.96 -2.96
CA CYS A 25 3.44 -3.41 -2.84
C CYS A 25 3.99 -4.14 -4.07
N ASP A 26 3.66 -3.66 -5.26
CA ASP A 26 4.17 -4.22 -6.49
C ASP A 26 5.69 -4.09 -6.56
N SER A 27 6.21 -2.93 -6.19
CA SER A 27 7.65 -2.69 -6.17
C SER A 27 8.36 -3.64 -5.21
N PHE A 28 7.77 -3.87 -4.05
CA PHE A 28 8.33 -4.79 -3.06
C PHE A 28 8.37 -6.22 -3.60
N GLU A 29 7.31 -6.66 -4.27
CA GLU A 29 7.28 -7.99 -4.86
C GLU A 29 8.32 -8.16 -5.97
N ASP A 30 8.51 -7.14 -6.78
CA ASP A 30 9.27 -7.23 -8.02
C ASP A 30 10.72 -6.76 -7.89
N VAL A 31 11.16 -6.34 -6.70
CA VAL A 31 12.46 -5.68 -6.55
C VAL A 31 13.62 -6.54 -7.04
N GLU A 32 13.64 -7.83 -6.71
CA GLU A 32 14.72 -8.71 -7.16
C GLU A 32 14.75 -8.86 -8.68
N GLN A 33 13.57 -9.06 -9.26
CA GLN A 33 13.43 -9.22 -10.69
C GLN A 33 13.81 -7.92 -11.43
N ASP A 34 13.38 -6.79 -10.89
CA ASP A 34 13.69 -5.50 -11.48
C ASP A 34 15.18 -5.19 -11.45
N ILE A 35 15.88 -5.59 -10.38
CA ILE A 35 17.32 -5.46 -10.31
C ILE A 35 17.98 -6.30 -11.40
N LYS A 36 17.56 -7.53 -11.57
CA LYS A 36 18.13 -8.42 -12.58
C LYS A 36 17.90 -7.91 -13.99
N LYS A 37 16.73 -7.34 -14.24
CA LYS A 37 16.36 -6.81 -15.56
C LYS A 37 16.80 -5.37 -15.77
N LYS A 38 17.37 -4.74 -14.75
CA LYS A 38 17.76 -3.32 -14.75
C LYS A 38 16.58 -2.39 -14.99
N ASN A 39 15.40 -2.80 -14.54
CA ASN A 39 14.21 -1.95 -14.56
C ASN A 39 14.20 -1.02 -13.37
N TYR A 40 13.50 0.12 -13.54
CA TYR A 40 13.35 1.05 -12.43
C TYR A 40 12.51 0.44 -11.31
N ASN A 41 12.95 0.64 -10.07
CA ASN A 41 12.20 0.26 -8.88
C ASN A 41 12.63 1.17 -7.73
N PRO A 42 11.70 1.87 -7.08
CA PRO A 42 12.07 2.82 -6.03
C PRO A 42 12.70 2.18 -4.80
N LEU A 43 12.61 0.87 -4.64
CA LEU A 43 13.14 0.16 -3.48
C LEU A 43 14.52 -0.42 -3.71
N VAL A 44 15.11 -0.26 -4.90
CA VAL A 44 16.39 -0.86 -5.24
C VAL A 44 17.50 -0.45 -4.25
N GLU A 45 17.56 0.84 -3.93
CA GLU A 45 18.62 1.35 -3.04
C GLU A 45 18.53 0.78 -1.63
N ARG A 46 17.33 0.38 -1.22
CA ARG A 46 17.10 -0.13 0.14
C ARG A 46 17.18 -1.64 0.22
N PHE A 47 17.21 -2.32 -0.93
CA PHE A 47 17.07 -3.78 -0.99
C PHE A 47 18.15 -4.53 -0.20
N GLU A 48 19.39 -4.02 -0.23
CA GLU A 48 20.50 -4.68 0.43
C GLU A 48 20.53 -4.46 1.94
N ARG A 49 19.73 -3.55 2.46
CA ARG A 49 19.73 -3.25 3.89
C ARG A 49 19.06 -4.35 4.70
N PRO A 50 19.61 -4.69 5.89
CA PRO A 50 18.97 -5.69 6.75
C PRO A 50 17.55 -5.31 7.14
N GLU A 51 17.27 -4.01 7.24
CA GLU A 51 15.96 -3.49 7.64
C GLU A 51 15.01 -3.29 6.47
N PHE A 52 15.34 -3.83 5.28
CA PHE A 52 14.55 -3.58 4.07
C PHE A 52 13.08 -3.89 4.26
N GLU A 53 12.76 -5.08 4.79
CA GLU A 53 11.36 -5.48 5.00
C GLU A 53 10.67 -4.58 6.01
N ALA A 54 11.35 -4.27 7.12
CA ALA A 54 10.79 -3.39 8.16
C ALA A 54 10.57 -1.98 7.63
N GLU A 55 11.52 -1.43 6.89
CA GLU A 55 11.38 -0.10 6.31
C GLU A 55 10.25 -0.06 5.28
N SER A 56 10.14 -1.10 4.46
CA SER A 56 9.07 -1.19 3.46
C SER A 56 7.71 -1.27 4.14
N ARG A 57 7.61 -2.07 5.21
CA ARG A 57 6.38 -2.17 5.99
C ARG A 57 5.99 -0.82 6.58
N MET A 58 6.94 -0.08 7.12
CA MET A 58 6.66 1.24 7.68
C MET A 58 6.12 2.21 6.63
N MET A 59 6.70 2.21 5.43
CA MET A 59 6.21 3.06 4.36
C MET A 59 4.79 2.69 3.96
N LEU A 60 4.51 1.39 3.86
CA LEU A 60 3.19 0.91 3.49
C LEU A 60 2.17 1.20 4.57
N GLU A 61 2.55 1.04 5.84
CA GLU A 61 1.68 1.40 6.95
C GLU A 61 1.35 2.88 6.96
N ASP A 62 2.33 3.73 6.64
CA ASP A 62 2.08 5.17 6.56
C ASP A 62 1.10 5.50 5.45
N MET A 63 1.28 4.92 4.26
CA MET A 63 0.36 5.14 3.14
C MET A 63 -1.04 4.65 3.48
N MET A 64 -1.13 3.47 4.10
CA MET A 64 -2.42 2.91 4.49
C MET A 64 -3.10 3.77 5.56
N ALA A 65 -2.33 4.24 6.54
CA ALA A 65 -2.88 5.10 7.58
C ALA A 65 -3.47 6.39 6.99
N ARG A 66 -2.78 6.96 6.00
CA ARG A 66 -3.28 8.17 5.33
C ARG A 66 -4.52 7.88 4.49
N ALA A 67 -4.53 6.74 3.79
CA ALA A 67 -5.70 6.31 3.02
C ALA A 67 -6.89 6.07 3.94
N CYS A 68 -6.68 5.40 5.07
CA CYS A 68 -7.73 5.13 6.03
C CYS A 68 -8.29 6.41 6.64
N ARG A 69 -7.42 7.36 6.93
CA ARG A 69 -7.87 8.65 7.47
C ARG A 69 -8.76 9.38 6.46
N ALA A 70 -8.37 9.38 5.19
CA ALA A 70 -9.18 9.99 4.15
C ALA A 70 -10.52 9.26 4.00
N PHE A 71 -10.48 7.92 4.04
CA PHE A 71 -11.69 7.10 3.96
C PHE A 71 -12.66 7.42 5.10
N GLU A 72 -12.13 7.55 6.33
CA GLU A 72 -12.97 7.85 7.50
C GLU A 72 -13.66 9.21 7.39
N CYS A 73 -13.09 10.13 6.59
CA CYS A 73 -13.69 11.44 6.39
C CYS A 73 -14.78 11.46 5.31
N LEU A 74 -14.97 10.35 4.59
CA LEU A 74 -16.03 10.29 3.59
C LEU A 74 -17.40 10.13 4.24
N PRO A 75 -18.43 10.79 3.71
CA PRO A 75 -19.77 10.67 4.26
C PRO A 75 -20.49 9.40 3.74
N LEU A 76 -19.88 8.24 3.97
CA LEU A 76 -20.43 6.95 3.59
C LEU A 76 -21.11 6.34 4.81
N LEU A 77 -22.41 6.16 4.74
CA LEU A 77 -23.18 5.72 5.90
C LEU A 77 -23.52 4.24 5.88
N GLU A 78 -23.89 3.70 4.72
CA GLU A 78 -24.40 2.34 4.65
C GLU A 78 -23.35 1.29 4.32
N ASP A 79 -22.47 1.59 3.36
CA ASP A 79 -21.49 0.63 2.86
C ASP A 79 -20.12 0.71 3.53
N ALA A 80 -19.98 1.62 4.49
CA ALA A 80 -18.68 1.86 5.13
C ALA A 80 -18.06 0.61 5.76
N PRO A 81 -18.83 -0.24 6.51
CA PRO A 81 -18.21 -1.43 7.10
C PRO A 81 -17.67 -2.41 6.07
N ILE A 82 -18.39 -2.60 4.95
CA ILE A 82 -17.97 -3.52 3.90
C ILE A 82 -16.71 -2.98 3.21
N MET A 83 -16.73 -1.71 2.84
CA MET A 83 -15.60 -1.08 2.18
C MET A 83 -14.38 -1.01 3.10
N ARG A 84 -14.60 -0.78 4.38
CA ARG A 84 -13.53 -0.77 5.37
C ARG A 84 -12.86 -2.13 5.46
N ASN A 85 -13.65 -3.21 5.47
CA ASN A 85 -13.10 -4.57 5.49
C ASN A 85 -12.29 -4.86 4.23
N ILE A 86 -12.77 -4.44 3.07
CA ILE A 86 -12.03 -4.62 1.82
C ILE A 86 -10.69 -3.88 1.88
N LEU A 87 -10.73 -2.63 2.32
CA LEU A 87 -9.53 -1.80 2.36
C LEU A 87 -8.50 -2.32 3.36
N TYR A 88 -8.95 -2.64 4.58
CA TYR A 88 -8.02 -3.02 5.66
C TYR A 88 -7.55 -4.47 5.55
N SER A 89 -8.42 -5.38 5.14
CA SER A 89 -8.08 -6.80 5.08
C SER A 89 -7.54 -7.22 3.72
N GLY A 90 -8.26 -6.87 2.66
CA GLY A 90 -7.90 -7.32 1.33
C GLY A 90 -6.55 -6.81 0.85
N ILE A 91 -6.33 -5.52 0.97
CA ILE A 91 -5.10 -4.89 0.49
C ILE A 91 -3.92 -5.27 1.38
N TRP A 92 -4.14 -5.28 2.69
CA TRP A 92 -3.09 -5.62 3.65
C TRP A 92 -2.65 -7.08 3.51
N LEU A 93 -3.60 -7.98 3.24
CA LEU A 93 -3.28 -9.39 3.01
C LEU A 93 -2.37 -9.57 1.79
N ARG A 94 -2.51 -8.73 0.79
CA ARG A 94 -1.63 -8.78 -0.37
C ARG A 94 -0.18 -8.53 0.02
N PHE A 95 0.06 -7.54 0.88
CA PHE A 95 1.41 -7.26 1.36
C PHE A 95 1.96 -8.41 2.20
N GLU A 96 1.15 -8.97 3.11
CA GLU A 96 1.58 -10.11 3.91
C GLU A 96 1.90 -11.31 3.03
N GLY A 97 1.12 -11.54 1.97
CA GLY A 97 1.42 -12.58 1.01
C GLY A 97 2.75 -12.37 0.31
N ALA A 98 3.06 -11.12 -0.04
CA ALA A 98 4.33 -10.78 -0.66
C ALA A 98 5.49 -11.05 0.27
N CYS A 99 5.35 -10.75 1.56
CA CYS A 99 6.36 -11.02 2.57
C CYS A 99 6.62 -12.52 2.70
N GLU A 100 5.56 -13.33 2.70
CA GLU A 100 5.69 -14.78 2.79
C GLU A 100 6.40 -15.36 1.56
N ARG A 101 6.07 -14.88 0.38
CA ARG A 101 6.74 -15.31 -0.85
C ARG A 101 8.22 -14.96 -0.83
N ARG A 102 8.56 -13.78 -0.33
CA ARG A 102 9.93 -13.35 -0.21
C ARG A 102 10.72 -14.25 0.75
N LYS A 103 10.12 -14.59 1.89
CA LYS A 103 10.74 -15.48 2.86
C LYS A 103 10.98 -16.86 2.27
N ALA A 104 10.03 -17.38 1.51
CA ALA A 104 10.17 -18.68 0.86
C ALA A 104 11.36 -18.68 -0.10
N LYS A 105 11.52 -17.62 -0.89
CA LYS A 105 12.65 -17.49 -1.80
C LYS A 105 13.99 -17.43 -1.06
N SER A 106 14.02 -16.76 0.09
CA SER A 106 15.25 -16.62 0.89
C SER A 106 15.73 -17.95 1.45
N LYS A 107 14.82 -18.88 1.68
CA LYS A 107 15.16 -20.20 2.22
C LYS A 107 15.66 -21.16 1.17
N GLN A 108 15.50 -20.82 -0.09
CA GLN A 108 16.02 -21.62 -1.19
C GLN A 108 17.42 -21.15 -1.55
#